data_686773249da507242a1adeb42d34f439
#
_entry.id   686773249da507242a1adeb42d34f439
#
_cell.length_a   1.000
_cell.length_b   1.000
_cell.length_c   1.000
_cell.angle_alpha   90.00
_cell.angle_beta   90.00
_cell.angle_gamma   90.00
#
_symmetry.space_group_name_H-M   'P 1'
#
loop_
_entity.id
_entity.type
_entity.pdbx_description
1 polymer ?
#
loop_
_entity_poly.entity_id
_entity_poly.type
_entity_poly.pdbx_seq_one_letter_code
_entity_poly.pdbx_strand_id
1 'polypeptide(L)'
;MIRIRPYKASDADTILSWCQDEKVFYQWTAGILGNYPITQKEFCFVESLMPFTAFDDTGIVGFFTLRNPDESLDELRFGFVIVNPHKRGKGYGKAMLQLGLKFVFEIYGAKKASLGVFENN
;
A
#
# COMPACT_ATOMS: atom_id res chain seq x y z
N MET A 1 7.94 -11.95 12.53
CA MET A 1 8.68 -11.08 11.60
C MET A 1 7.77 -10.71 10.43
N ILE A 2 7.71 -9.42 10.09
CA ILE A 2 6.90 -8.96 8.97
C ILE A 2 7.58 -9.29 7.63
N ARG A 3 6.76 -9.66 6.64
CA ARG A 3 7.22 -9.93 5.26
C ARG A 3 6.25 -9.28 4.29
N ILE A 4 6.66 -9.13 3.03
CA ILE A 4 5.79 -8.62 1.98
C ILE A 4 5.68 -9.65 0.85
N ARG A 5 4.55 -9.62 0.17
CA ARG A 5 4.30 -10.43 -1.02
C ARG A 5 3.42 -9.66 -1.99
N PRO A 6 3.33 -10.07 -3.26
CA PRO A 6 2.37 -9.45 -4.16
C PRO A 6 0.95 -9.59 -3.62
N TYR A 7 0.18 -8.51 -3.79
CA TYR A 7 -1.23 -8.49 -3.43
C TYR A 7 -2.00 -9.50 -4.28
N LYS A 8 -3.01 -10.12 -3.69
CA LYS A 8 -3.95 -10.96 -4.45
C LYS A 8 -5.39 -10.61 -4.06
N ALA A 9 -6.32 -10.92 -4.95
CA ALA A 9 -7.71 -10.50 -4.77
C ALA A 9 -8.33 -10.97 -3.45
N SER A 10 -7.90 -12.11 -2.94
CA SER A 10 -8.41 -12.61 -1.66
C SER A 10 -8.02 -11.75 -0.46
N ASP A 11 -7.08 -10.82 -0.62
CA ASP A 11 -6.69 -9.90 0.45
C ASP A 11 -7.65 -8.72 0.59
N ALA A 12 -8.47 -8.46 -0.44
CA ALA A 12 -9.25 -7.23 -0.52
C ALA A 12 -10.19 -7.02 0.67
N ASP A 13 -10.94 -8.03 1.06
CA ASP A 13 -11.92 -7.90 2.14
C ASP A 13 -11.26 -7.48 3.45
N THR A 14 -10.11 -8.05 3.77
CA THR A 14 -9.37 -7.69 4.97
C THR A 14 -8.90 -6.25 4.91
N ILE A 15 -8.28 -5.85 3.80
CA ILE A 15 -7.76 -4.50 3.64
C ILE A 15 -8.87 -3.47 3.66
N LEU A 16 -9.97 -3.73 2.96
CA LEU A 16 -11.11 -2.80 2.93
C LEU A 16 -11.79 -2.68 4.30
N SER A 17 -11.72 -3.72 5.13
CA SER A 17 -12.27 -3.66 6.48
C SER A 17 -11.56 -2.64 7.37
N TRP A 18 -10.35 -2.22 7.01
CA TRP A 18 -9.59 -1.21 7.75
C TRP A 18 -10.07 0.21 7.48
N CYS A 19 -10.85 0.42 6.42
CA CYS A 19 -11.38 1.72 6.01
C CYS A 19 -12.89 1.71 6.25
N GLN A 20 -13.31 2.01 7.47
CA GLN A 20 -14.70 1.86 7.87
C GLN A 20 -15.51 3.15 7.79
N ASP A 21 -14.90 4.24 7.34
CA ASP A 21 -15.63 5.47 7.08
C ASP A 21 -15.08 6.18 5.84
N GLU A 22 -15.89 7.09 5.32
CA GLU A 22 -15.61 7.79 4.08
C GLU A 22 -14.33 8.63 4.17
N LYS A 23 -14.12 9.29 5.29
CA LYS A 23 -12.94 10.15 5.47
C LYS A 23 -11.65 9.34 5.41
N VAL A 24 -11.59 8.23 6.13
CA VAL A 24 -10.41 7.36 6.14
C VAL A 24 -10.18 6.80 4.75
N PHE A 25 -11.26 6.37 4.07
CA PHE A 25 -11.15 5.82 2.73
C PHE A 25 -10.52 6.83 1.76
N TYR A 26 -11.02 8.07 1.75
CA TYR A 26 -10.51 9.06 0.81
C TYR A 26 -9.12 9.58 1.18
N GLN A 27 -8.76 9.61 2.46
CA GLN A 27 -7.40 9.92 2.86
C GLN A 27 -6.41 8.86 2.36
N TRP A 28 -6.84 7.61 2.39
CA TRP A 28 -5.99 6.51 1.95
C TRP A 28 -5.88 6.46 0.42
N THR A 29 -6.97 6.61 -0.30
CA THR A 29 -7.02 6.37 -1.74
C THR A 29 -6.85 7.63 -2.59
N ALA A 30 -6.96 8.81 -2.00
CA ALA A 30 -6.98 10.08 -2.75
C ALA A 30 -8.11 10.12 -3.79
N GLY A 31 -9.15 9.32 -3.59
CA GLY A 31 -10.27 9.26 -4.53
C GLY A 31 -9.99 8.50 -5.82
N ILE A 32 -8.78 7.93 -5.96
CA ILE A 32 -8.38 7.27 -7.20
C ILE A 32 -9.15 5.97 -7.44
N LEU A 33 -9.51 5.25 -6.37
CA LEU A 33 -10.19 3.97 -6.49
C LEU A 33 -11.71 4.10 -6.67
N GLY A 34 -12.25 5.31 -6.69
CA GLY A 34 -13.68 5.53 -6.86
C GLY A 34 -14.32 6.01 -5.57
N ASN A 35 -15.62 5.78 -5.43
CA ASN A 35 -16.41 6.27 -4.33
C ASN A 35 -16.55 5.25 -3.21
N TYR A 36 -16.52 5.74 -1.97
CA TYR A 36 -16.78 4.91 -0.80
C TYR A 36 -18.29 4.63 -0.67
N PRO A 37 -18.71 3.44 -0.29
CA PRO A 37 -17.88 2.24 -0.14
C PRO A 37 -17.62 1.54 -1.47
N ILE A 38 -16.52 0.78 -1.55
CA ILE A 38 -16.25 -0.03 -2.73
C ILE A 38 -16.26 -1.52 -2.38
N THR A 39 -16.53 -2.33 -3.40
CA THR A 39 -16.56 -3.78 -3.25
C THR A 39 -15.20 -4.38 -3.60
N GLN A 40 -15.03 -5.65 -3.30
CA GLN A 40 -13.84 -6.39 -3.68
C GLN A 40 -13.57 -6.31 -5.19
N LYS A 41 -14.62 -6.35 -6.01
CA LYS A 41 -14.48 -6.27 -7.47
C LYS A 41 -13.97 -4.92 -7.94
N GLU A 42 -14.33 -3.86 -7.21
CA GLU A 42 -13.92 -2.50 -7.55
C GLU A 42 -12.53 -2.18 -7.03
N PHE A 43 -12.04 -2.94 -6.06
CA PHE A 43 -10.71 -2.76 -5.49
C PHE A 43 -9.69 -3.45 -6.39
N CYS A 44 -9.37 -2.81 -7.49
CA CYS A 44 -8.44 -3.32 -8.48
C CYS A 44 -7.47 -2.22 -8.89
N PHE A 45 -6.33 -2.61 -9.44
CA PHE A 45 -5.26 -1.67 -9.76
C PHE A 45 -4.87 -1.79 -11.22
N VAL A 46 -4.51 -0.64 -11.81
CA VAL A 46 -4.02 -0.60 -13.19
C VAL A 46 -2.62 -1.22 -13.25
N GLU A 47 -2.21 -1.59 -14.47
CA GLU A 47 -0.93 -2.28 -14.69
C GLU A 47 0.29 -1.49 -14.20
N SER A 48 0.18 -0.16 -14.17
CA SER A 48 1.29 0.69 -13.72
C SER A 48 1.52 0.65 -12.22
N LEU A 49 0.61 0.04 -11.46
CA LEU A 49 0.75 -0.08 -10.01
C LEU A 49 1.18 -1.50 -9.63
N MET A 50 2.13 -1.58 -8.70
CA MET A 50 2.56 -2.84 -8.13
C MET A 50 2.05 -2.92 -6.69
N PRO A 51 0.94 -3.65 -6.44
CA PRO A 51 0.40 -3.74 -5.09
C PRO A 51 1.07 -4.84 -4.28
N PHE A 52 1.37 -4.53 -3.02
CA PHE A 52 2.00 -5.47 -2.09
C PHE A 52 1.20 -5.57 -0.81
N THR A 53 1.11 -6.79 -0.29
CA THR A 53 0.49 -7.07 1.01
C THR A 53 1.57 -7.41 2.01
N ALA A 54 1.53 -6.76 3.17
CA ALA A 54 2.44 -7.07 4.27
C ALA A 54 1.74 -8.00 5.25
N PHE A 55 2.47 -8.97 5.77
CA PHE A 55 1.90 -10.00 6.65
C PHE A 55 2.93 -10.49 7.66
N ASP A 56 2.44 -11.08 8.75
CA ASP A 56 3.27 -11.78 9.73
C ASP A 56 2.54 -13.05 10.17
N ASP A 57 3.00 -13.65 11.26
CA ASP A 57 2.42 -14.91 11.74
C ASP A 57 0.96 -14.78 12.18
N THR A 58 0.48 -13.55 12.43
CA THR A 58 -0.89 -13.30 12.84
C THR A 58 -1.82 -13.02 11.66
N GLY A 59 -1.28 -12.82 10.45
CA GLY A 59 -2.06 -12.54 9.26
C GLY A 59 -1.62 -11.25 8.56
N ILE A 60 -2.54 -10.66 7.80
CA ILE A 60 -2.26 -9.46 7.01
C ILE A 60 -2.17 -8.25 7.95
N VAL A 61 -1.06 -7.50 7.85
CA VAL A 61 -0.81 -6.34 8.72
C VAL A 61 -0.78 -5.02 7.98
N GLY A 62 -0.60 -5.01 6.66
CA GLY A 62 -0.53 -3.78 5.91
C GLY A 62 -0.60 -3.98 4.42
N PHE A 63 -0.62 -2.85 3.70
CA PHE A 63 -0.72 -2.84 2.24
C PHE A 63 -0.08 -1.57 1.72
N PHE A 64 0.53 -1.63 0.55
CA PHE A 64 1.03 -0.46 -0.15
C PHE A 64 1.18 -0.78 -1.63
N THR A 65 1.34 0.26 -2.44
CA THR A 65 1.65 0.11 -3.86
C THR A 65 2.94 0.83 -4.18
N LEU A 66 3.59 0.39 -5.25
CA LEU A 66 4.72 1.10 -5.85
C LEU A 66 4.37 1.43 -7.29
N ARG A 67 4.78 2.62 -7.73
CA ARG A 67 4.47 3.11 -9.07
C ARG A 67 5.66 3.85 -9.64
N ASN A 68 5.93 3.64 -10.92
CA ASN A 68 6.90 4.45 -11.65
C ASN A 68 6.19 5.72 -12.10
N PRO A 69 6.58 6.91 -11.59
CA PRO A 69 5.84 8.13 -11.89
C PRO A 69 6.15 8.75 -13.26
N ASP A 70 7.27 8.39 -13.89
CA ASP A 70 7.72 9.10 -15.10
C ASP A 70 8.29 8.20 -16.19
N GLU A 71 8.08 6.89 -16.10
CA GLU A 71 8.55 5.91 -17.09
C GLU A 71 10.07 5.77 -17.20
N SER A 72 10.84 6.51 -16.38
CA SER A 72 12.30 6.47 -16.45
C SER A 72 12.89 5.20 -15.83
N LEU A 73 12.13 4.49 -15.03
CA LEU A 73 12.56 3.34 -14.23
C LEU A 73 13.58 3.69 -13.14
N ASP A 74 13.86 4.98 -12.97
CA ASP A 74 14.81 5.44 -11.96
C ASP A 74 14.17 5.74 -10.61
N GLU A 75 12.84 5.87 -10.59
CA GLU A 75 12.10 6.20 -9.37
C GLU A 75 10.89 5.28 -9.20
N LEU A 76 10.65 4.85 -7.97
CA LEU A 76 9.37 4.25 -7.59
C LEU A 76 8.76 5.05 -6.47
N ARG A 77 7.44 5.24 -6.55
CA ARG A 77 6.68 6.01 -5.57
C ARG A 77 5.76 5.10 -4.79
N PHE A 78 5.81 5.20 -3.48
CA PHE A 78 4.86 4.53 -2.60
C PHE A 78 3.50 5.22 -2.67
N GLY A 79 2.45 4.41 -2.67
CA GLY A 79 1.08 4.91 -2.62
C GLY A 79 0.18 3.94 -1.86
N PHE A 80 -1.03 4.38 -1.55
CA PHE A 80 -2.04 3.57 -0.87
C PHE A 80 -1.51 2.86 0.37
N VAL A 81 -0.64 3.53 1.13
CA VAL A 81 -0.03 2.95 2.33
C VAL A 81 -1.05 2.88 3.45
N ILE A 82 -1.28 1.69 3.98
CA ILE A 82 -2.18 1.51 5.12
C ILE A 82 -1.68 0.37 6.00
N VAL A 83 -1.88 0.52 7.31
CA VAL A 83 -1.56 -0.51 8.30
C VAL A 83 -2.86 -0.88 9.02
N ASN A 84 -3.02 -2.17 9.33
CA ASN A 84 -4.14 -2.65 10.11
C ASN A 84 -4.29 -1.79 11.38
N PRO A 85 -5.46 -1.15 11.61
CA PRO A 85 -5.63 -0.26 12.77
C PRO A 85 -5.33 -0.90 14.11
N HIS A 86 -5.53 -2.22 14.23
CA HIS A 86 -5.23 -2.94 15.48
C HIS A 86 -3.74 -3.20 15.67
N LYS A 87 -2.93 -2.91 14.66
CA LYS A 87 -1.47 -3.12 14.69
C LYS A 87 -0.68 -1.80 14.73
N ARG A 88 -1.37 -0.67 14.78
CA ARG A 88 -0.70 0.63 14.83
C ARG A 88 0.06 0.81 16.14
N GLY A 89 1.13 1.61 16.10
CA GLY A 89 1.94 1.88 17.28
C GLY A 89 2.97 0.80 17.59
N LYS A 90 3.08 -0.23 16.75
CA LYS A 90 4.01 -1.34 16.96
C LYS A 90 5.15 -1.36 15.96
N GLY A 91 5.30 -0.31 15.16
CA GLY A 91 6.38 -0.22 14.17
C GLY A 91 6.13 -0.98 12.88
N TYR A 92 4.91 -1.47 12.66
CA TYR A 92 4.62 -2.22 11.43
C TYR A 92 4.71 -1.37 10.18
N GLY A 93 4.24 -0.12 10.23
CA GLY A 93 4.32 0.78 9.09
C GLY A 93 5.75 1.02 8.65
N LYS A 94 6.61 1.31 9.61
CA LYS A 94 8.04 1.54 9.35
C LYS A 94 8.69 0.29 8.77
N ALA A 95 8.44 -0.88 9.38
CA ALA A 95 9.01 -2.13 8.92
C ALA A 95 8.55 -2.46 7.50
N MET A 96 7.26 -2.25 7.21
CA MET A 96 6.69 -2.47 5.88
C MET A 96 7.36 -1.59 4.84
N LEU A 97 7.52 -0.30 5.14
CA LEU A 97 8.15 0.64 4.20
C LEU A 97 9.63 0.33 4.01
N GLN A 98 10.32 -0.14 5.05
CA GLN A 98 11.71 -0.58 4.92
C GLN A 98 11.85 -1.75 3.95
N LEU A 99 10.93 -2.71 4.01
CA LEU A 99 10.90 -3.83 3.06
C LEU A 99 10.61 -3.33 1.65
N GLY A 100 9.70 -2.37 1.51
CA GLY A 100 9.43 -1.75 0.22
C GLY A 100 10.64 -1.04 -0.35
N LEU A 101 11.39 -0.31 0.49
CA LEU A 101 12.62 0.35 0.05
C LEU A 101 13.66 -0.66 -0.42
N LYS A 102 13.76 -1.79 0.25
CA LYS A 102 14.66 -2.86 -0.17
C LYS A 102 14.28 -3.36 -1.57
N PHE A 103 12.99 -3.56 -1.82
CA PHE A 103 12.52 -3.92 -3.15
C PHE A 103 12.90 -2.86 -4.18
N VAL A 104 12.65 -1.58 -3.87
CA VAL A 104 12.91 -0.47 -4.78
C VAL A 104 14.38 -0.43 -5.23
N PHE A 105 15.30 -0.50 -4.27
CA PHE A 105 16.71 -0.29 -4.57
C PHE A 105 17.46 -1.57 -4.92
N GLU A 106 17.15 -2.69 -4.29
CA GLU A 106 17.93 -3.93 -4.47
C GLU A 106 17.33 -4.88 -5.48
N ILE A 107 16.02 -4.87 -5.67
CA ILE A 107 15.35 -5.81 -6.58
C ILE A 107 14.96 -5.12 -7.87
N TYR A 108 14.21 -4.03 -7.77
CA TYR A 108 13.80 -3.26 -8.95
C TYR A 108 14.97 -2.48 -9.54
N GLY A 109 15.86 -1.97 -8.69
CA GLY A 109 17.06 -1.26 -9.13
C GLY A 109 16.84 0.22 -9.39
N ALA A 110 15.81 0.82 -8.81
CA ALA A 110 15.60 2.27 -8.94
C ALA A 110 16.66 3.04 -8.16
N LYS A 111 16.88 4.29 -8.53
CA LYS A 111 17.83 5.17 -7.86
C LYS A 111 17.17 6.04 -6.79
N LYS A 112 15.84 6.14 -6.81
CA LYS A 112 15.09 7.05 -5.97
C LYS A 112 13.77 6.42 -5.54
N ALA A 113 13.37 6.67 -4.30
CA ALA A 113 12.05 6.33 -3.80
C ALA A 113 11.37 7.59 -3.26
N SER A 114 10.06 7.69 -3.46
CA SER A 114 9.29 8.83 -2.97
C SER A 114 7.99 8.33 -2.36
N LEU A 115 7.35 9.17 -1.56
CA LEU A 115 6.08 8.87 -0.89
C LEU A 115 5.15 10.06 -1.03
N GLY A 116 4.00 9.83 -1.67
CA GLY A 116 2.96 10.83 -1.76
C GLY A 116 2.02 10.73 -0.57
N VAL A 117 1.81 11.83 0.14
CA VAL A 117 0.85 11.92 1.24
C VAL A 117 0.07 13.20 1.14
N PHE A 118 -1.11 13.21 1.74
CA PHE A 118 -1.87 14.45 1.85
C PHE A 118 -1.28 15.34 2.94
N GLU A 119 -1.36 16.66 2.73
CA GLU A 119 -0.81 17.63 3.68
C GLU A 119 -1.45 17.53 5.07
N ASN A 120 -2.71 17.13 5.14
CA ASN A 120 -3.45 17.07 6.39
C ASN A 120 -3.50 15.68 7.04
N ASN A 121 -2.64 14.80 6.62
CA ASN A 121 -2.56 13.47 7.23
C ASN A 121 -1.73 13.48 8.50
#